data_d9820be725561be3656774b7a6f2cf46
#
_entry.id   d9820be725561be3656774b7a6f2cf46
#
_cell.length_a   1.000
_cell.length_b   1.000
_cell.length_c   1.000
_cell.angle_alpha   90.00
_cell.angle_beta   90.00
_cell.angle_gamma   90.00
#
_symmetry.space_group_name_H-M   'P 1'
#
loop_
_entity.id
_entity.type
_entity.pdbx_description
1 polymer ?
#
loop_
_entity_poly.entity_id
_entity_poly.type
_entity_poly.pdbx_seq_one_letter_code
_entity_poly.pdbx_strand_id
1 'polypeptide(L)'
;MPVVPFDLRGLAPGQGPSRRHVASVVDAAAGPDTTIAVAGRVPALAAVLARLWKTDRLPGVAVAWEPVDGDRDCSGLARDLGLGTGEPRELSLVRDDHGGVLLHHGRVEAAGEPRRALARRFGAQAHHDSTKIADGQITRIEVRPRWDVADELSVGVVTVPLRPLRRSTGRAVQIACDPARVVRDGVPLDRDVVRWTWYADDRVRWRLQP
;
A
#
# COMPACT_ATOMS: atom_id res chain seq x y z
N MET A 1 -6.27 19.67 19.19
CA MET A 1 -6.83 18.51 18.49
C MET A 1 -6.72 17.29 19.41
N PRO A 2 -7.78 16.50 19.62
CA PRO A 2 -7.70 15.26 20.38
C PRO A 2 -6.84 14.25 19.61
N VAL A 3 -6.00 13.51 20.36
CA VAL A 3 -5.14 12.46 19.80
C VAL A 3 -5.60 11.12 20.33
N VAL A 4 -5.88 10.18 19.42
CA VAL A 4 -6.25 8.79 19.75
C VAL A 4 -5.06 7.89 19.44
N PRO A 5 -4.38 7.34 20.47
CA PRO A 5 -3.24 6.46 20.25
C PRO A 5 -3.69 5.08 19.78
N PHE A 6 -2.92 4.51 18.85
CA PHE A 6 -3.13 3.17 18.33
C PHE A 6 -1.81 2.42 18.20
N ASP A 7 -1.45 1.64 19.20
CA ASP A 7 -0.19 0.90 19.23
C ASP A 7 -0.34 -0.52 18.65
N LEU A 8 0.36 -0.76 17.56
CA LEU A 8 0.42 -2.02 16.83
C LEU A 8 1.86 -2.50 16.60
N ARG A 9 2.82 -2.00 17.40
CA ARG A 9 4.23 -2.42 17.30
C ARG A 9 4.46 -3.91 17.54
N GLY A 10 3.57 -4.55 18.30
CA GLY A 10 3.63 -5.99 18.59
C GLY A 10 3.24 -6.92 17.43
N LEU A 11 2.77 -6.40 16.29
CA LEU A 11 2.46 -7.25 15.13
C LEU A 11 3.72 -7.80 14.48
N ALA A 12 3.71 -9.10 14.18
CA ALA A 12 4.82 -9.75 13.48
C ALA A 12 4.94 -9.27 12.02
N PRO A 13 6.15 -9.35 11.41
CA PRO A 13 6.31 -9.10 10.00
C PRO A 13 5.37 -9.95 9.14
N GLY A 14 4.77 -9.38 8.12
CA GLY A 14 3.82 -10.07 7.24
C GLY A 14 2.41 -10.23 7.82
N GLN A 15 2.14 -9.70 9.01
CA GLN A 15 0.81 -9.68 9.60
C GLN A 15 0.18 -8.29 9.49
N GLY A 16 -1.10 -8.26 9.07
CA GLY A 16 -1.95 -7.08 9.17
C GLY A 16 -2.73 -7.06 10.50
N PRO A 17 -3.15 -5.88 10.99
CA PRO A 17 -3.99 -5.79 12.18
C PRO A 17 -5.38 -6.39 11.91
N SER A 18 -6.04 -6.88 12.98
CA SER A 18 -7.39 -7.38 12.85
C SER A 18 -8.37 -6.25 12.46
N ARG A 19 -9.26 -6.54 11.55
CA ARG A 19 -10.29 -5.56 11.08
C ARG A 19 -11.13 -5.01 12.23
N ARG A 20 -11.44 -5.86 13.22
CA ARG A 20 -12.24 -5.49 14.39
C ARG A 20 -11.52 -4.47 15.27
N HIS A 21 -10.23 -4.68 15.50
CA HIS A 21 -9.41 -3.78 16.31
C HIS A 21 -9.24 -2.41 15.63
N VAL A 22 -8.94 -2.40 14.33
CA VAL A 22 -8.87 -1.14 13.56
C VAL A 22 -10.22 -0.41 13.59
N ALA A 23 -11.33 -1.12 13.43
CA ALA A 23 -12.66 -0.51 13.46
C ALA A 23 -12.93 0.14 14.82
N SER A 24 -12.64 -0.54 15.95
CA SER A 24 -12.89 0.02 17.28
C SER A 24 -12.14 1.31 17.54
N VAL A 25 -10.88 1.42 17.10
CA VAL A 25 -10.07 2.63 17.28
C VAL A 25 -10.54 3.76 16.37
N VAL A 26 -10.76 3.47 15.09
CA VAL A 26 -11.25 4.48 14.15
C VAL A 26 -12.63 4.97 14.58
N ASP A 27 -13.53 4.09 15.02
CA ASP A 27 -14.87 4.48 15.44
C ASP A 27 -14.83 5.31 16.75
N ALA A 28 -13.88 5.05 17.66
CA ALA A 28 -13.64 5.86 18.86
C ALA A 28 -13.12 7.28 18.54
N ALA A 29 -12.37 7.44 17.45
CA ALA A 29 -11.89 8.73 16.96
C ALA A 29 -13.00 9.55 16.26
N ALA A 30 -14.19 9.64 16.85
CA ALA A 30 -15.44 10.06 16.19
C ALA A 30 -15.62 11.56 15.88
N GLY A 31 -14.72 12.43 16.32
CA GLY A 31 -14.85 13.88 16.12
C GLY A 31 -14.15 14.40 14.87
N PRO A 32 -14.64 15.51 14.27
CA PRO A 32 -13.83 16.26 13.33
C PRO A 32 -12.57 16.80 14.03
N ASP A 33 -11.51 17.00 13.25
CA ASP A 33 -10.22 17.50 13.73
C ASP A 33 -9.52 16.60 14.77
N THR A 34 -9.77 15.30 14.70
CA THR A 34 -9.07 14.28 15.50
C THR A 34 -7.81 13.80 14.79
N THR A 35 -6.76 13.52 15.54
CA THR A 35 -5.57 12.81 15.03
C THR A 35 -5.54 11.37 15.56
N ILE A 36 -5.37 10.39 14.68
CA ILE A 36 -5.05 9.03 15.09
C ILE A 36 -3.54 8.87 15.02
N ALA A 37 -2.90 8.60 16.18
CA ALA A 37 -1.47 8.34 16.28
C ALA A 37 -1.23 6.82 16.17
N VAL A 38 -0.78 6.37 15.01
CA VAL A 38 -0.52 4.96 14.72
C VAL A 38 0.94 4.65 15.00
N ALA A 39 1.23 3.81 15.99
CA ALA A 39 2.55 3.27 16.22
C ALA A 39 2.61 1.83 15.68
N GLY A 40 3.48 1.57 14.68
CA GLY A 40 3.53 0.24 14.08
C GLY A 40 4.15 0.21 12.68
N ARG A 41 4.11 -0.99 12.08
CA ARG A 41 4.60 -1.22 10.71
C ARG A 41 3.68 -0.62 9.65
N VAL A 42 4.17 -0.53 8.42
CA VAL A 42 3.42 -0.01 7.25
C VAL A 42 2.00 -0.60 7.14
N PRO A 43 1.76 -1.93 7.30
CA PRO A 43 0.41 -2.48 7.23
C PRO A 43 -0.57 -1.94 8.28
N ALA A 44 -0.07 -1.49 9.44
CA ALA A 44 -0.90 -0.88 10.48
C ALA A 44 -1.46 0.46 10.01
N LEU A 45 -0.60 1.33 9.48
CA LEU A 45 -0.98 2.61 8.88
C LEU A 45 -1.95 2.40 7.71
N ALA A 46 -1.63 1.48 6.80
CA ALA A 46 -2.47 1.15 5.65
C ALA A 46 -3.89 0.70 6.06
N ALA A 47 -4.00 -0.11 7.11
CA ALA A 47 -5.29 -0.59 7.61
C ALA A 47 -6.15 0.53 8.23
N VAL A 48 -5.54 1.47 8.96
CA VAL A 48 -6.23 2.66 9.50
C VAL A 48 -6.75 3.54 8.36
N LEU A 49 -5.91 3.86 7.38
CA LEU A 49 -6.31 4.65 6.22
C LEU A 49 -7.42 3.97 5.41
N ALA A 50 -7.33 2.65 5.21
CA ALA A 50 -8.37 1.89 4.53
C ALA A 50 -9.72 1.93 5.28
N ARG A 51 -9.70 1.91 6.62
CA ARG A 51 -10.93 2.04 7.42
C ARG A 51 -11.49 3.44 7.36
N LEU A 52 -10.66 4.47 7.52
CA LEU A 52 -11.06 5.88 7.42
C LEU A 52 -11.68 6.17 6.06
N TRP A 53 -11.08 5.68 4.99
CA TRP A 53 -11.62 5.81 3.65
C TRP A 53 -13.00 5.13 3.52
N LYS A 54 -13.13 3.87 3.92
CA LYS A 54 -14.39 3.11 3.83
C LYS A 54 -15.54 3.69 4.65
N THR A 55 -15.22 4.51 5.65
CA THR A 55 -16.21 5.18 6.51
C THR A 55 -16.36 6.67 6.20
N ASP A 56 -15.79 7.12 5.08
CA ASP A 56 -15.80 8.51 4.59
C ASP A 56 -15.31 9.53 5.64
N ARG A 57 -14.24 9.16 6.37
CA ARG A 57 -13.71 9.97 7.48
C ARG A 57 -12.33 10.58 7.22
N LEU A 58 -11.69 10.26 6.08
CA LEU A 58 -10.39 10.82 5.73
C LEU A 58 -10.35 12.35 5.76
N PRO A 59 -11.38 13.09 5.30
CA PRO A 59 -11.32 14.56 5.31
C PRO A 59 -11.28 15.17 6.73
N GLY A 60 -11.92 14.50 7.70
CA GLY A 60 -12.06 14.99 9.08
C GLY A 60 -11.01 14.48 10.06
N VAL A 61 -10.18 13.50 9.67
CA VAL A 61 -9.23 12.85 10.58
C VAL A 61 -7.81 12.95 10.00
N ALA A 62 -6.89 13.45 10.80
CA ALA A 62 -5.47 13.41 10.49
C ALA A 62 -4.84 12.12 11.05
N VAL A 63 -3.73 11.69 10.45
CA VAL A 63 -3.01 10.52 10.92
C VAL A 63 -1.56 10.90 11.17
N ALA A 64 -1.08 10.64 12.40
CA ALA A 64 0.32 10.64 12.74
C ALA A 64 0.84 9.20 12.71
N TRP A 65 2.08 9.00 12.30
CA TRP A 65 2.65 7.66 12.23
C TRP A 65 4.01 7.60 12.90
N GLU A 66 4.14 6.66 13.83
CA GLU A 66 5.39 6.29 14.49
C GLU A 66 5.86 4.93 13.94
N PRO A 67 6.82 4.90 13.02
CA PRO A 67 7.32 3.68 12.43
C PRO A 67 8.08 2.80 13.43
N VAL A 68 8.13 1.49 13.17
CA VAL A 68 8.94 0.56 13.96
C VAL A 68 10.41 0.74 13.59
N ASP A 69 11.24 1.01 14.60
CA ASP A 69 12.69 1.15 14.43
C ASP A 69 13.34 -0.12 13.88
N GLY A 70 14.35 0.07 13.02
CA GLY A 70 15.09 -1.02 12.39
C GLY A 70 14.35 -1.78 11.30
N ASP A 71 13.07 -1.48 11.06
CA ASP A 71 12.32 -2.04 9.94
C ASP A 71 12.62 -1.27 8.65
N ARG A 72 13.06 -1.97 7.61
CA ARG A 72 13.50 -1.35 6.35
C ARG A 72 12.35 -0.70 5.59
N ASP A 73 11.17 -1.33 5.57
CA ASP A 73 10.01 -0.82 4.86
C ASP A 73 9.47 0.42 5.59
N CYS A 74 9.47 0.40 6.93
CA CYS A 74 9.12 1.56 7.74
C CYS A 74 10.09 2.74 7.50
N SER A 75 11.40 2.50 7.54
CA SER A 75 12.42 3.53 7.30
C SER A 75 12.35 4.09 5.88
N GLY A 76 12.06 3.24 4.90
CA GLY A 76 11.85 3.64 3.51
C GLY A 76 10.65 4.56 3.37
N LEU A 77 9.48 4.12 3.84
CA LEU A 77 8.26 4.91 3.76
C LEU A 77 8.34 6.20 4.58
N ALA A 78 8.93 6.18 5.78
CA ALA A 78 9.10 7.38 6.61
C ALA A 78 9.87 8.48 5.87
N ARG A 79 10.96 8.11 5.18
CA ARG A 79 11.73 9.03 4.33
C ARG A 79 10.90 9.54 3.15
N ASP A 80 10.21 8.66 2.44
CA ASP A 80 9.40 9.00 1.27
C ASP A 80 8.22 9.92 1.65
N LEU A 81 7.66 9.74 2.84
CA LEU A 81 6.62 10.61 3.42
C LEU A 81 7.17 11.90 4.02
N GLY A 82 8.48 12.03 4.21
CA GLY A 82 9.10 13.20 4.83
C GLY A 82 8.80 13.33 6.33
N LEU A 83 8.69 12.20 7.05
CA LEU A 83 8.50 12.26 8.50
C LEU A 83 9.68 12.98 9.19
N GLY A 84 9.36 13.78 10.20
CA GLY A 84 10.36 14.58 10.93
C GLY A 84 10.65 15.95 10.30
N THR A 85 10.02 16.33 9.19
CA THR A 85 10.15 17.67 8.60
C THR A 85 9.35 18.74 9.34
N GLY A 86 8.42 18.34 10.21
CA GLY A 86 7.57 19.24 11.00
C GLY A 86 6.38 19.83 10.25
N GLU A 87 6.23 19.54 8.96
CA GLU A 87 5.14 20.08 8.14
C GLU A 87 4.05 19.04 7.88
N PRO A 88 2.76 19.39 8.16
CA PRO A 88 1.65 18.53 7.75
C PRO A 88 1.60 18.37 6.23
N ARG A 89 1.25 17.17 5.76
CA ARG A 89 1.13 16.88 4.33
C ARG A 89 -0.24 16.34 3.99
N GLU A 90 -0.74 16.76 2.85
CA GLU A 90 -1.92 16.19 2.22
C GLU A 90 -1.50 15.30 1.06
N LEU A 91 -1.85 14.03 1.14
CA LEU A 91 -1.33 12.97 0.27
C LEU A 91 -2.47 12.25 -0.43
N SER A 92 -2.23 11.81 -1.66
CA SER A 92 -3.15 10.96 -2.42
C SER A 92 -3.32 9.60 -1.76
N LEU A 93 -4.51 9.03 -1.83
CA LEU A 93 -4.72 7.67 -1.40
C LEU A 93 -4.46 6.70 -2.55
N VAL A 94 -3.47 5.83 -2.41
CA VAL A 94 -3.28 4.70 -3.34
C VAL A 94 -4.05 3.51 -2.83
N ARG A 95 -4.98 3.00 -3.64
CA ARG A 95 -5.87 1.92 -3.26
C ARG A 95 -6.03 0.87 -4.35
N ASP A 96 -6.57 -0.28 -3.94
CA ASP A 96 -6.96 -1.34 -4.85
C ASP A 96 -8.49 -1.47 -4.97
N ASP A 97 -8.95 -2.26 -5.94
CA ASP A 97 -10.36 -2.54 -6.20
C ASP A 97 -11.02 -3.45 -5.15
N HIS A 98 -10.24 -3.99 -4.20
CA HIS A 98 -10.73 -4.77 -3.05
C HIS A 98 -10.81 -3.95 -1.76
N GLY A 99 -10.56 -2.66 -1.86
CA GLY A 99 -10.66 -1.72 -0.74
C GLY A 99 -9.50 -1.75 0.22
N GLY A 100 -8.33 -2.14 -0.24
CA GLY A 100 -7.08 -2.00 0.49
C GLY A 100 -6.32 -0.74 0.11
N VAL A 101 -5.40 -0.32 0.96
CA VAL A 101 -4.51 0.81 0.74
C VAL A 101 -3.08 0.31 0.56
N LEU A 102 -2.37 0.85 -0.41
CA LEU A 102 -0.96 0.58 -0.66
C LEU A 102 -0.14 1.83 -0.30
N LEU A 103 0.85 1.68 0.57
CA LEU A 103 1.67 2.80 1.03
C LEU A 103 3.12 2.72 0.58
N HIS A 104 3.70 1.52 0.51
CA HIS A 104 5.12 1.35 0.23
C HIS A 104 5.40 0.43 -0.95
N HIS A 105 4.93 -0.83 -0.89
CA HIS A 105 5.28 -1.80 -1.92
C HIS A 105 4.19 -2.85 -2.16
N GLY A 106 3.66 -2.87 -3.38
CA GLY A 106 2.78 -3.91 -3.90
C GLY A 106 3.53 -4.89 -4.81
N ARG A 107 3.19 -6.17 -4.73
CA ARG A 107 3.69 -7.20 -5.65
C ARG A 107 2.57 -8.10 -6.13
N VAL A 108 2.66 -8.49 -7.40
CA VAL A 108 1.92 -9.63 -7.97
C VAL A 108 2.95 -10.64 -8.44
N GLU A 109 2.87 -11.86 -7.94
CA GLU A 109 3.82 -12.93 -8.19
C GLU A 109 3.10 -14.28 -8.36
N ALA A 110 3.77 -15.27 -8.95
CA ALA A 110 3.17 -16.59 -9.16
C ALA A 110 2.58 -17.16 -7.85
N ALA A 111 1.41 -17.77 -7.94
CA ALA A 111 0.78 -18.49 -6.83
C ALA A 111 1.68 -19.61 -6.26
N GLY A 112 1.50 -19.95 -4.97
CA GLY A 112 2.21 -21.03 -4.28
C GLY A 112 3.17 -20.56 -3.21
N GLU A 113 4.09 -21.43 -2.77
CA GLU A 113 5.01 -21.18 -1.65
C GLU A 113 5.92 -19.96 -1.89
N PRO A 114 6.06 -19.02 -0.91
CA PRO A 114 6.81 -17.76 -1.08
C PRO A 114 8.26 -17.94 -1.53
N ARG A 115 8.96 -18.96 -1.03
CA ARG A 115 10.36 -19.23 -1.37
C ARG A 115 10.57 -19.66 -2.81
N ARG A 116 9.54 -20.23 -3.45
CA ARG A 116 9.58 -20.68 -4.85
C ARG A 116 8.95 -19.67 -5.80
N ALA A 117 8.11 -18.77 -5.31
CA ALA A 117 7.39 -17.79 -6.13
C ALA A 117 8.33 -16.82 -6.86
N LEU A 118 9.46 -16.44 -6.27
CA LEU A 118 10.44 -15.53 -6.88
C LEU A 118 11.10 -16.07 -8.16
N ALA A 119 11.15 -17.38 -8.32
CA ALA A 119 11.73 -18.03 -9.50
C ALA A 119 10.68 -18.55 -10.50
N ARG A 120 9.39 -18.56 -10.10
CA ARG A 120 8.31 -19.04 -10.95
C ARG A 120 7.82 -17.95 -11.89
N ARG A 121 7.45 -18.36 -13.09
CA ARG A 121 6.82 -17.49 -14.09
C ARG A 121 5.32 -17.76 -14.13
N PHE A 122 4.57 -16.75 -14.47
CA PHE A 122 3.12 -16.82 -14.71
C PHE A 122 2.74 -15.92 -15.87
N GLY A 123 1.69 -16.27 -16.57
CA GLY A 123 1.15 -15.46 -17.65
C GLY A 123 0.46 -14.23 -17.09
N ALA A 124 0.80 -13.05 -17.64
CA ALA A 124 0.15 -11.81 -17.28
C ALA A 124 0.05 -10.86 -18.45
N GLN A 125 -1.06 -10.12 -18.48
CA GLN A 125 -1.26 -8.96 -19.31
C GLN A 125 -1.50 -7.77 -18.39
N ALA A 126 -0.69 -6.72 -18.51
CA ALA A 126 -0.80 -5.55 -17.65
C ALA A 126 -0.74 -4.26 -18.46
N HIS A 127 -1.58 -3.31 -18.04
CA HIS A 127 -1.62 -1.96 -18.56
C HIS A 127 -1.34 -0.98 -17.43
N HIS A 128 -0.51 0.03 -17.72
CA HIS A 128 -0.30 1.18 -16.86
C HIS A 128 -0.87 2.39 -17.58
N ASP A 129 -1.98 2.89 -17.09
CA ASP A 129 -2.87 3.80 -17.82
C ASP A 129 -3.23 3.19 -19.20
N SER A 130 -2.92 3.86 -20.27
CA SER A 130 -3.16 3.39 -21.64
C SER A 130 -2.02 2.53 -22.22
N THR A 131 -0.91 2.37 -21.52
CA THR A 131 0.29 1.69 -22.03
C THR A 131 0.32 0.23 -21.59
N LYS A 132 0.43 -0.70 -22.53
CA LYS A 132 0.69 -2.10 -22.23
C LYS A 132 2.13 -2.27 -21.75
N ILE A 133 2.31 -2.75 -20.51
CA ILE A 133 3.61 -2.93 -19.86
C ILE A 133 4.03 -4.40 -19.72
N ALA A 134 3.07 -5.32 -19.78
CA ALA A 134 3.34 -6.76 -19.80
C ALA A 134 2.36 -7.47 -20.73
N ASP A 135 2.85 -8.52 -21.42
CA ASP A 135 2.06 -9.44 -22.26
C ASP A 135 2.83 -10.77 -22.39
N GLY A 136 2.41 -11.78 -21.65
CA GLY A 136 3.03 -13.10 -21.62
C GLY A 136 3.66 -13.48 -20.30
N GLN A 137 4.73 -14.29 -20.33
CA GLN A 137 5.34 -14.89 -19.14
C GLN A 137 6.26 -13.90 -18.41
N ILE A 138 5.92 -13.59 -17.17
CA ILE A 138 6.70 -12.73 -16.28
C ILE A 138 6.99 -13.42 -14.95
N THR A 139 7.90 -12.86 -14.15
CA THR A 139 8.21 -13.36 -12.81
C THR A 139 7.40 -12.63 -11.75
N ARG A 140 7.27 -11.30 -11.87
CA ARG A 140 6.49 -10.46 -10.95
C ARG A 140 6.22 -9.08 -11.52
N ILE A 141 5.22 -8.41 -10.96
CA ILE A 141 4.97 -6.97 -11.10
C ILE A 141 5.20 -6.34 -9.72
N GLU A 142 5.93 -5.25 -9.69
CA GLU A 142 6.18 -4.43 -8.50
C GLU A 142 5.51 -3.08 -8.68
N VAL A 143 4.81 -2.60 -7.65
CA VAL A 143 4.12 -1.31 -7.66
C VAL A 143 4.53 -0.52 -6.43
N ARG A 144 4.85 0.76 -6.62
CA ARG A 144 5.18 1.68 -5.54
C ARG A 144 4.44 3.00 -5.73
N PRO A 145 3.77 3.51 -4.69
CA PRO A 145 3.33 4.90 -4.68
C PRO A 145 4.53 5.84 -4.86
N ARG A 146 4.30 6.94 -5.54
CA ARG A 146 5.25 8.06 -5.60
C ARG A 146 4.75 9.17 -4.70
N TRP A 147 5.51 9.48 -3.66
CA TRP A 147 5.15 10.51 -2.68
C TRP A 147 5.77 11.87 -3.00
N ASP A 148 6.64 11.92 -3.98
CA ASP A 148 7.26 13.13 -4.54
C ASP A 148 6.41 13.75 -5.67
N VAL A 149 5.51 13.00 -6.26
CA VAL A 149 4.60 13.44 -7.32
C VAL A 149 3.17 13.04 -6.95
N ALA A 150 2.25 13.97 -7.06
CA ALA A 150 0.85 13.70 -6.76
C ALA A 150 0.23 12.71 -7.75
N ASP A 151 -0.61 11.82 -7.23
CA ASP A 151 -1.44 10.89 -8.01
C ASP A 151 -0.68 9.95 -8.95
N GLU A 152 0.52 9.52 -8.55
CA GLU A 152 1.38 8.70 -9.41
C GLU A 152 1.85 7.42 -8.74
N LEU A 153 1.94 6.35 -9.54
CA LEU A 153 2.53 5.07 -9.21
C LEU A 153 3.78 4.85 -10.07
N SER A 154 4.75 4.15 -9.51
CA SER A 154 5.84 3.53 -10.28
C SER A 154 5.60 2.04 -10.36
N VAL A 155 5.56 1.51 -11.59
CA VAL A 155 5.34 0.09 -11.86
C VAL A 155 6.54 -0.52 -12.53
N GLY A 156 7.03 -1.63 -12.00
CA GLY A 156 8.13 -2.40 -12.56
C GLY A 156 7.70 -3.81 -12.96
N VAL A 157 8.04 -4.25 -14.17
CA VAL A 157 7.80 -5.62 -14.64
C VAL A 157 9.11 -6.39 -14.70
N VAL A 158 9.17 -7.50 -13.98
CA VAL A 158 10.31 -8.43 -13.98
C VAL A 158 9.96 -9.63 -14.85
N THR A 159 10.59 -9.74 -16.01
CA THR A 159 10.41 -10.86 -16.92
C THR A 159 11.38 -12.00 -16.66
N VAL A 160 12.61 -11.66 -16.26
CA VAL A 160 13.67 -12.61 -15.92
C VAL A 160 14.38 -12.08 -14.67
N PRO A 161 14.64 -12.95 -13.66
CA PRO A 161 15.46 -12.54 -12.51
C PRO A 161 16.79 -11.93 -12.96
N LEU A 162 17.27 -10.90 -12.26
CA LEU A 162 18.54 -10.19 -12.52
C LEU A 162 18.60 -9.33 -13.79
N ARG A 163 17.53 -9.22 -14.59
CA ARG A 163 17.47 -8.21 -15.65
C ARG A 163 16.93 -6.88 -15.12
N PRO A 164 17.32 -5.74 -15.70
CA PRO A 164 16.78 -4.44 -15.32
C PRO A 164 15.26 -4.44 -15.43
N LEU A 165 14.59 -3.93 -14.40
CA LEU A 165 13.16 -3.68 -14.40
C LEU A 165 12.81 -2.67 -15.48
N ARG A 166 11.87 -3.00 -16.34
CA ARG A 166 11.18 -1.98 -17.13
C ARG A 166 10.24 -1.25 -16.18
N ARG A 167 10.50 0.02 -15.96
CA ARG A 167 9.67 0.87 -15.11
C ARG A 167 8.84 1.81 -15.96
N SER A 168 7.62 2.03 -15.50
CA SER A 168 6.72 3.04 -16.02
C SER A 168 6.11 3.82 -14.85
N THR A 169 5.66 5.04 -15.11
CA THR A 169 4.96 5.88 -14.15
C THR A 169 3.58 6.25 -14.71
N GLY A 170 2.61 6.45 -13.84
CA GLY A 170 1.24 6.75 -14.20
C GLY A 170 0.30 6.60 -13.00
N ARG A 171 -1.00 6.68 -13.25
CA ARG A 171 -1.99 6.72 -12.17
C ARG A 171 -2.56 5.37 -11.79
N ALA A 172 -2.70 4.46 -12.74
CA ALA A 172 -3.39 3.19 -12.52
C ALA A 172 -2.70 2.04 -13.24
N VAL A 173 -2.51 0.93 -12.55
CA VAL A 173 -2.07 -0.33 -13.15
C VAL A 173 -3.17 -1.38 -13.04
N GLN A 174 -3.53 -1.95 -14.18
CA GLN A 174 -4.50 -3.04 -14.30
C GLN A 174 -3.77 -4.30 -14.75
N ILE A 175 -4.03 -5.41 -14.08
CA ILE A 175 -3.36 -6.68 -14.28
C ILE A 175 -4.40 -7.77 -14.46
N ALA A 176 -4.31 -8.52 -15.55
CA ALA A 176 -4.99 -9.79 -15.77
C ALA A 176 -3.93 -10.88 -15.84
N CYS A 177 -4.11 -12.00 -15.14
CA CYS A 177 -3.03 -12.99 -15.02
C CYS A 177 -3.57 -14.41 -14.75
N ASP A 178 -2.70 -15.40 -14.92
CA ASP A 178 -2.89 -16.70 -14.30
C ASP A 178 -3.05 -16.51 -12.77
N PRO A 179 -3.61 -17.48 -12.04
CA PRO A 179 -3.74 -17.39 -10.59
C PRO A 179 -2.42 -16.93 -9.93
N ALA A 180 -2.45 -15.78 -9.30
CA ALA A 180 -1.29 -15.10 -8.75
C ALA A 180 -1.54 -14.63 -7.33
N ARG A 181 -0.47 -14.58 -6.53
CA ARG A 181 -0.48 -14.01 -5.19
C ARG A 181 -0.25 -12.50 -5.27
N VAL A 182 -1.06 -11.76 -4.53
CA VAL A 182 -0.81 -10.34 -4.27
C VAL A 182 -0.24 -10.18 -2.86
N VAL A 183 0.83 -9.38 -2.76
CA VAL A 183 1.42 -8.96 -1.49
C VAL A 183 1.33 -7.43 -1.44
N ARG A 184 0.73 -6.90 -0.38
CA ARG A 184 0.56 -5.47 -0.16
C ARG A 184 1.26 -5.06 1.13
N ASP A 185 2.25 -4.19 1.02
CA ASP A 185 3.06 -3.72 2.16
C ASP A 185 3.56 -4.87 3.05
N GLY A 186 4.06 -5.94 2.40
CA GLY A 186 4.56 -7.12 3.10
C GLY A 186 3.51 -8.15 3.53
N VAL A 187 2.21 -7.83 3.45
CA VAL A 187 1.11 -8.74 3.83
C VAL A 187 0.54 -9.43 2.59
N PRO A 188 0.63 -10.76 2.49
CA PRO A 188 -0.03 -11.49 1.41
C PRO A 188 -1.55 -11.46 1.58
N LEU A 189 -2.27 -11.48 0.46
CA LEU A 189 -3.70 -11.73 0.47
C LEU A 189 -3.98 -13.22 0.76
N ASP A 190 -5.14 -13.46 1.39
CA ASP A 190 -5.58 -14.81 1.78
C ASP A 190 -5.95 -15.71 0.59
N ARG A 191 -6.07 -15.12 -0.61
CA ARG A 191 -6.46 -15.84 -1.83
C ARG A 191 -5.66 -15.39 -3.03
N ASP A 192 -5.48 -16.29 -3.97
CA ASP A 192 -4.94 -15.96 -5.28
C ASP A 192 -5.97 -15.17 -6.11
N VAL A 193 -5.46 -14.35 -7.02
CA VAL A 193 -6.26 -13.50 -7.89
C VAL A 193 -5.93 -13.77 -9.36
N VAL A 194 -6.90 -13.49 -10.24
CA VAL A 194 -6.71 -13.53 -11.71
C VAL A 194 -6.83 -12.13 -12.32
N ARG A 195 -7.23 -11.14 -11.51
CA ARG A 195 -7.29 -9.73 -11.87
C ARG A 195 -6.94 -8.89 -10.66
N TRP A 196 -6.23 -7.79 -10.88
CA TRP A 196 -5.87 -6.86 -9.84
C TRP A 196 -5.67 -5.45 -10.38
N THR A 197 -6.04 -4.45 -9.59
CA THR A 197 -5.85 -3.05 -9.94
C THR A 197 -5.31 -2.29 -8.74
N TRP A 198 -4.27 -1.47 -8.95
CA TRP A 198 -3.92 -0.38 -8.05
C TRP A 198 -4.05 0.94 -8.77
N TYR A 199 -4.49 1.96 -8.06
CA TYR A 199 -4.59 3.30 -8.60
C TYR A 199 -4.43 4.37 -7.52
N ALA A 200 -3.80 5.47 -7.91
CA ALA A 200 -3.72 6.69 -7.12
C ALA A 200 -5.02 7.48 -7.33
N ASP A 201 -5.78 7.64 -6.25
CA ASP A 201 -7.08 8.32 -6.30
C ASP A 201 -6.87 9.83 -6.21
N ASP A 202 -7.18 10.56 -7.28
CA ASP A 202 -7.05 12.01 -7.35
C ASP A 202 -8.11 12.77 -6.56
N ARG A 203 -9.18 12.08 -6.15
CA ARG A 203 -10.31 12.66 -5.40
C ARG A 203 -10.22 12.41 -3.90
N VAL A 204 -9.38 11.46 -3.48
CA VAL A 204 -9.26 11.07 -2.09
C VAL A 204 -7.89 11.45 -1.55
N ARG A 205 -7.89 12.29 -0.52
CA ARG A 205 -6.70 12.75 0.18
C ARG A 205 -6.75 12.31 1.63
N TRP A 206 -5.58 12.13 2.21
CA TRP A 206 -5.43 11.93 3.65
C TRP A 206 -4.37 12.89 4.20
N ARG A 207 -4.54 13.28 5.45
CA ARG A 207 -3.66 14.24 6.13
C ARG A 207 -2.66 13.50 7.01
N LEU A 208 -1.37 13.65 6.71
CA LEU A 208 -0.27 13.18 7.54
C LEU A 208 0.15 14.32 8.48
N GLN A 209 0.15 14.04 9.79
CA GLN A 209 0.75 14.90 10.81
C GLN A 209 2.18 14.43 11.08
N PRO A 210 3.16 15.37 11.25
CA PRO A 210 4.54 15.07 11.57
C PRO A 210 4.71 14.42 12.93
#